data_1471025e4878860deb0afa32192cf7fb
#
_entry.id   1471025e4878860deb0afa32192cf7fb
#
_cell.length_a   1.000
_cell.length_b   1.000
_cell.length_c   1.000
_cell.angle_alpha   90.00
_cell.angle_beta   90.00
_cell.angle_gamma   90.00
#
_symmetry.space_group_name_H-M   'P 1'
#
loop_
_entity.id
_entity.type
_entity.pdbx_description
1 polymer ?
#
loop_
_entity_poly.entity_id
_entity_poly.type
_entity_poly.pdbx_seq_one_letter_code
_entity_poly.pdbx_strand_id
1 'polypeptide(L)'
;MKLIPPYPTTLRKPLATTLITALLALGSNAVQAAAPMLLDDYSDPTRNKNGVERLLIDDKAVGSKSQATQKCQNGVLSVKGDLVPGRGVPAFISEVSLLSADGKPKDLTGYQGVRLRVKVTKGILCVQVSSSEIANFDYHTGAPIAGKRGEFQEVRIPFKEMKRAWSEQTVLNLKSITSVNLVSFGLARDAFAYEVAEIGFY
;
A
#
# COMPACT_ATOMS: atom_id res chain seq x y z
N MET A 1 73.75 16.53 -70.17
CA MET A 1 72.37 16.18 -70.19
C MET A 1 72.22 14.79 -69.55
N LYS A 2 72.01 14.72 -68.26
CA LYS A 2 71.87 13.45 -67.49
C LYS A 2 70.43 13.21 -67.19
N LEU A 3 69.87 12.11 -67.67
CA LEU A 3 68.51 11.64 -67.39
C LEU A 3 68.48 11.01 -66.02
N ILE A 4 67.50 11.41 -65.20
CA ILE A 4 67.20 10.87 -63.86
C ILE A 4 66.17 9.78 -64.05
N PRO A 5 66.36 8.57 -63.46
CA PRO A 5 65.35 7.51 -63.51
C PRO A 5 64.18 7.75 -62.53
N PRO A 6 62.99 7.21 -62.83
CA PRO A 6 61.81 7.42 -61.97
C PRO A 6 61.82 6.50 -60.71
N TYR A 7 61.31 7.03 -59.60
CA TYR A 7 61.20 6.33 -58.36
C TYR A 7 59.98 5.31 -58.36
N PRO A 8 60.08 4.16 -57.68
CA PRO A 8 59.06 3.20 -57.64
C PRO A 8 57.97 3.63 -56.64
N THR A 9 56.71 3.59 -57.07
CA THR A 9 55.49 3.84 -56.25
C THR A 9 55.20 2.63 -55.37
N THR A 10 55.44 2.75 -54.10
CA THR A 10 55.00 1.73 -53.08
C THR A 10 53.51 1.86 -52.80
N LEU A 11 52.74 0.85 -53.22
CA LEU A 11 51.37 0.69 -52.82
C LEU A 11 51.23 0.44 -51.27
N ARG A 12 50.69 1.38 -50.55
CA ARG A 12 50.30 1.15 -49.18
C ARG A 12 48.94 0.41 -49.14
N LYS A 13 48.94 -0.79 -48.58
CA LYS A 13 47.73 -1.53 -48.26
C LYS A 13 46.97 -0.81 -47.12
N PRO A 14 45.61 -0.65 -47.16
CA PRO A 14 44.86 -0.12 -46.07
C PRO A 14 44.76 -1.18 -44.94
N LEU A 15 45.14 -0.80 -43.71
CA LEU A 15 44.84 -1.55 -42.51
C LEU A 15 43.31 -1.44 -42.26
N ALA A 16 42.62 -2.57 -42.36
CA ALA A 16 41.24 -2.68 -41.93
C ALA A 16 41.23 -2.68 -40.39
N THR A 17 40.82 -1.57 -39.80
CA THR A 17 40.57 -1.45 -38.37
C THR A 17 39.18 -2.05 -38.09
N THR A 18 39.15 -3.28 -37.58
CA THR A 18 37.91 -3.94 -37.13
C THR A 18 37.51 -3.31 -35.79
N LEU A 19 36.54 -2.42 -35.81
CA LEU A 19 35.87 -1.94 -34.57
C LEU A 19 35.00 -3.07 -34.04
N ILE A 20 35.43 -3.70 -32.96
CA ILE A 20 34.58 -4.60 -32.16
C ILE A 20 33.71 -3.72 -31.25
N THR A 21 32.46 -3.49 -31.65
CA THR A 21 31.46 -2.83 -30.82
C THR A 21 30.96 -3.86 -29.82
N ALA A 22 31.50 -3.87 -28.60
CA ALA A 22 30.98 -4.64 -27.50
C ALA A 22 29.65 -4.00 -27.07
N LEU A 23 28.52 -4.60 -27.44
CA LEU A 23 27.19 -4.25 -26.98
C LEU A 23 27.04 -4.75 -25.53
N LEU A 24 27.31 -3.90 -24.55
CA LEU A 24 26.96 -4.15 -23.14
C LEU A 24 25.42 -4.15 -23.02
N ALA A 25 24.81 -5.32 -23.09
CA ALA A 25 23.42 -5.50 -22.70
C ALA A 25 23.33 -5.33 -21.18
N LEU A 26 23.06 -4.11 -20.72
CA LEU A 26 22.58 -3.84 -19.35
C LEU A 26 21.21 -4.49 -19.24
N GLY A 27 21.18 -5.72 -18.76
CA GLY A 27 19.97 -6.41 -18.37
C GLY A 27 19.33 -5.65 -17.20
N SER A 28 18.41 -4.75 -17.49
CA SER A 28 17.52 -4.19 -16.50
C SER A 28 16.67 -5.35 -15.98
N ASN A 29 17.02 -5.90 -14.83
CA ASN A 29 16.11 -6.73 -14.05
C ASN A 29 14.94 -5.83 -13.61
N ALA A 30 13.99 -5.58 -14.51
CA ALA A 30 12.71 -5.02 -14.14
C ALA A 30 12.06 -6.05 -13.20
N VAL A 31 12.02 -5.76 -11.91
CA VAL A 31 11.21 -6.50 -10.97
C VAL A 31 9.78 -6.41 -11.50
N GLN A 32 9.30 -7.50 -12.07
CA GLN A 32 7.94 -7.55 -12.61
C GLN A 32 6.99 -7.42 -11.43
N ALA A 33 6.23 -6.33 -11.40
CA ALA A 33 5.21 -6.13 -10.38
C ALA A 33 4.22 -7.31 -10.42
N ALA A 34 3.85 -7.82 -9.25
CA ALA A 34 2.85 -8.87 -9.15
C ALA A 34 1.52 -8.38 -9.73
N ALA A 35 0.74 -9.30 -10.29
CA ALA A 35 -0.63 -8.98 -10.70
C ALA A 35 -1.44 -8.44 -9.50
N PRO A 36 -2.33 -7.47 -9.70
CA PRO A 36 -3.14 -6.93 -8.61
C PRO A 36 -3.87 -8.04 -7.85
N MET A 37 -3.77 -8.03 -6.52
CA MET A 37 -4.43 -9.01 -5.65
C MET A 37 -5.61 -8.37 -4.94
N LEU A 38 -6.77 -8.98 -5.06
CA LEU A 38 -7.97 -8.57 -4.36
C LEU A 38 -7.95 -9.16 -2.94
N LEU A 39 -8.01 -8.30 -1.93
CA LEU A 39 -8.17 -8.72 -0.54
C LEU A 39 -9.64 -8.90 -0.18
N ASP A 40 -10.48 -7.96 -0.64
CA ASP A 40 -11.92 -8.01 -0.39
C ASP A 40 -12.72 -7.23 -1.46
N ASP A 41 -13.87 -7.79 -1.87
CA ASP A 41 -14.89 -7.15 -2.71
C ASP A 41 -16.23 -7.05 -1.99
N TYR A 42 -16.25 -7.42 -0.72
CA TYR A 42 -17.43 -7.39 0.15
C TYR A 42 -18.63 -8.18 -0.39
N SER A 43 -18.41 -9.16 -1.26
CA SER A 43 -19.43 -10.06 -1.76
C SER A 43 -19.91 -11.06 -0.68
N ASP A 44 -19.02 -11.45 0.23
CA ASP A 44 -19.38 -12.19 1.43
C ASP A 44 -19.71 -11.19 2.56
N PRO A 45 -20.83 -11.35 3.31
CA PRO A 45 -21.23 -10.40 4.34
C PRO A 45 -20.28 -10.38 5.56
N THR A 46 -19.50 -11.42 5.80
CA THR A 46 -18.70 -11.57 7.02
C THR A 46 -17.20 -11.75 6.75
N ARG A 47 -16.83 -12.36 5.62
CA ARG A 47 -15.45 -12.78 5.36
C ARG A 47 -14.85 -12.06 4.16
N ASN A 48 -13.53 -11.87 4.21
CA ASN A 48 -12.75 -11.39 3.09
C ASN A 48 -12.44 -12.53 2.08
N LYS A 49 -11.75 -12.24 0.97
CA LYS A 49 -11.41 -13.23 -0.06
C LYS A 49 -10.46 -14.33 0.39
N ASN A 50 -9.77 -14.15 1.51
CA ASN A 50 -8.95 -15.19 2.14
C ASN A 50 -9.78 -16.09 3.07
N GLY A 51 -11.12 -15.93 3.12
CA GLY A 51 -12.02 -16.68 3.99
C GLY A 51 -11.94 -16.29 5.46
N VAL A 52 -11.30 -15.16 5.79
CA VAL A 52 -11.12 -14.68 7.16
C VAL A 52 -12.19 -13.68 7.54
N GLU A 53 -12.74 -13.82 8.74
CA GLU A 53 -13.75 -12.91 9.27
C GLU A 53 -13.16 -11.51 9.47
N ARG A 54 -13.94 -10.47 9.13
CA ARG A 54 -13.58 -9.07 9.37
C ARG A 54 -13.85 -8.71 10.82
N LEU A 55 -12.93 -7.99 11.43
CA LEU A 55 -13.05 -7.57 12.83
C LEU A 55 -13.30 -6.08 12.90
N LEU A 56 -14.24 -5.67 13.75
CA LEU A 56 -14.41 -4.26 14.12
C LEU A 56 -13.88 -4.08 15.54
N ILE A 57 -12.80 -3.32 15.67
CA ILE A 57 -12.11 -3.07 16.93
C ILE A 57 -12.39 -1.62 17.35
N ASP A 58 -12.76 -1.45 18.60
CA ASP A 58 -12.98 -0.14 19.24
C ASP A 58 -11.89 0.17 20.29
N ASP A 59 -11.93 1.40 20.79
CA ASP A 59 -10.95 1.98 21.70
C ASP A 59 -11.29 1.85 23.19
N LYS A 60 -12.29 1.03 23.55
CA LYS A 60 -12.72 0.88 24.96
C LYS A 60 -11.62 0.36 25.86
N ALA A 61 -10.78 -0.55 25.34
CA ALA A 61 -9.68 -1.14 26.09
C ALA A 61 -8.62 -0.10 26.52
N VAL A 62 -8.53 1.04 25.83
CA VAL A 62 -7.59 2.13 26.15
C VAL A 62 -8.27 3.31 26.86
N GLY A 63 -9.53 3.17 27.27
CA GLY A 63 -10.27 4.15 28.08
C GLY A 63 -11.04 5.20 27.29
N SER A 64 -11.12 5.09 25.98
CA SER A 64 -12.03 5.88 25.12
C SER A 64 -13.43 5.26 25.07
N LYS A 65 -14.39 5.93 24.44
CA LYS A 65 -15.81 5.52 24.44
C LYS A 65 -16.43 5.57 23.04
N SER A 66 -15.64 5.37 22.02
CA SER A 66 -16.11 5.38 20.63
C SER A 66 -17.10 4.25 20.39
N GLN A 67 -18.03 4.48 19.47
CA GLN A 67 -19.02 3.50 19.06
C GLN A 67 -19.13 3.46 17.55
N ALA A 68 -19.29 2.27 17.00
CA ALA A 68 -19.49 2.11 15.57
C ALA A 68 -20.44 0.96 15.26
N THR A 69 -21.02 1.03 14.07
CA THR A 69 -21.76 -0.05 13.45
C THR A 69 -21.13 -0.38 12.12
N GLN A 70 -21.04 -1.66 11.82
CA GLN A 70 -20.55 -2.20 10.55
C GLN A 70 -21.67 -2.99 9.88
N LYS A 71 -21.85 -2.78 8.57
CA LYS A 71 -22.79 -3.57 7.76
C LYS A 71 -22.17 -3.83 6.39
N CYS A 72 -22.14 -5.08 5.99
CA CYS A 72 -21.75 -5.49 4.64
C CYS A 72 -22.99 -5.93 3.87
N GLN A 73 -23.29 -5.27 2.75
CA GLN A 73 -24.46 -5.57 1.92
C GLN A 73 -24.22 -5.15 0.47
N ASN A 74 -24.65 -5.98 -0.47
CA ASN A 74 -24.56 -5.72 -1.92
C ASN A 74 -23.16 -5.34 -2.39
N GLY A 75 -22.11 -6.03 -1.92
CA GLY A 75 -20.74 -5.75 -2.30
C GLY A 75 -20.17 -4.43 -1.73
N VAL A 76 -20.75 -3.93 -0.64
CA VAL A 76 -20.29 -2.70 0.02
C VAL A 76 -20.24 -2.91 1.53
N LEU A 77 -19.11 -2.63 2.12
CA LEU A 77 -18.93 -2.45 3.55
C LEU A 77 -19.26 -1.01 3.92
N SER A 78 -20.20 -0.80 4.85
CA SER A 78 -20.50 0.50 5.42
C SER A 78 -20.12 0.50 6.90
N VAL A 79 -19.33 1.47 7.32
CA VAL A 79 -18.96 1.69 8.73
C VAL A 79 -19.26 3.13 9.09
N LYS A 80 -19.92 3.32 10.24
CA LYS A 80 -20.25 4.65 10.77
C LYS A 80 -20.28 4.64 12.28
N GLY A 81 -19.99 5.79 12.87
CA GLY A 81 -19.98 5.91 14.31
C GLY A 81 -19.56 7.27 14.82
N ASP A 82 -19.29 7.32 16.11
CA ASP A 82 -18.81 8.49 16.83
C ASP A 82 -17.49 8.17 17.50
N LEU A 83 -16.48 8.99 17.25
CA LEU A 83 -15.22 9.01 17.96
C LEU A 83 -15.41 9.78 19.27
N VAL A 84 -15.12 9.16 20.40
CA VAL A 84 -15.25 9.76 21.73
C VAL A 84 -13.96 9.53 22.51
N PRO A 85 -12.99 10.45 22.40
CA PRO A 85 -11.71 10.31 23.09
C PRO A 85 -11.84 10.21 24.60
N GLY A 86 -10.98 9.39 25.21
CA GLY A 86 -10.76 9.39 26.63
C GLY A 86 -9.91 10.57 27.08
N ARG A 87 -9.69 10.71 28.39
CA ARG A 87 -8.83 11.77 28.94
C ARG A 87 -7.36 11.50 28.56
N GLY A 88 -6.82 12.30 27.63
CA GLY A 88 -5.45 12.17 27.16
C GLY A 88 -5.18 10.97 26.23
N VAL A 89 -6.25 10.34 25.73
CA VAL A 89 -6.16 9.18 24.84
C VAL A 89 -6.94 9.48 23.57
N PRO A 90 -6.35 9.28 22.37
CA PRO A 90 -7.08 9.44 21.12
C PRO A 90 -8.20 8.41 20.98
N ALA A 91 -9.27 8.81 20.31
CA ALA A 91 -10.33 7.90 19.90
C ALA A 91 -9.96 7.18 18.60
N PHE A 92 -10.35 5.92 18.45
CA PHE A 92 -10.27 5.22 17.17
C PHE A 92 -11.33 4.14 17.02
N ILE A 93 -11.67 3.86 15.77
CA ILE A 93 -12.38 2.66 15.33
C ILE A 93 -11.60 2.07 14.18
N SER A 94 -11.36 0.77 14.20
CA SER A 94 -10.58 0.05 13.20
C SER A 94 -11.38 -1.15 12.67
N GLU A 95 -11.67 -1.16 11.38
CA GLU A 95 -12.02 -2.40 10.67
C GLU A 95 -10.72 -3.09 10.28
N VAL A 96 -10.57 -4.36 10.66
CA VAL A 96 -9.35 -5.14 10.48
C VAL A 96 -9.62 -6.31 9.55
N SER A 97 -8.92 -6.32 8.42
CA SER A 97 -8.91 -7.42 7.46
C SER A 97 -7.60 -8.20 7.57
N LEU A 98 -7.62 -9.32 8.29
CA LEU A 98 -6.46 -10.22 8.40
C LEU A 98 -6.15 -10.87 7.06
N LEU A 99 -4.86 -11.06 6.76
CA LEU A 99 -4.40 -11.71 5.53
C LEU A 99 -4.40 -13.24 5.62
N SER A 100 -4.48 -13.80 6.83
CA SER A 100 -4.44 -15.23 7.09
C SER A 100 -5.25 -15.58 8.32
N ALA A 101 -6.01 -16.67 8.29
CA ALA A 101 -6.85 -17.13 9.41
C ALA A 101 -6.03 -17.59 10.62
N ASP A 102 -4.82 -18.06 10.40
CA ASP A 102 -3.89 -18.51 11.46
C ASP A 102 -3.00 -17.35 11.99
N GLY A 103 -3.25 -16.12 11.55
CA GLY A 103 -2.49 -14.92 11.95
C GLY A 103 -1.06 -14.86 11.41
N LYS A 104 -0.66 -15.82 10.57
CA LYS A 104 0.69 -15.80 9.99
C LYS A 104 0.85 -14.66 9.00
N PRO A 105 2.03 -14.04 8.99
CA PRO A 105 2.32 -12.97 8.06
C PRO A 105 2.37 -13.46 6.61
N LYS A 106 2.07 -12.55 5.69
CA LYS A 106 2.18 -12.74 4.24
C LYS A 106 3.28 -11.86 3.67
N ASP A 107 3.95 -12.35 2.65
CA ASP A 107 4.94 -11.59 1.87
C ASP A 107 4.22 -10.79 0.77
N LEU A 108 4.31 -9.47 0.87
CA LEU A 108 3.76 -8.51 -0.10
C LEU A 108 4.85 -7.77 -0.89
N THR A 109 6.08 -8.26 -0.91
CA THR A 109 7.21 -7.59 -1.61
C THR A 109 6.99 -7.41 -3.11
N GLY A 110 6.10 -8.18 -3.72
CA GLY A 110 5.71 -8.05 -5.13
C GLY A 110 4.73 -6.90 -5.41
N TYR A 111 4.22 -6.21 -4.38
CA TYR A 111 3.22 -5.15 -4.52
C TYR A 111 3.80 -3.80 -4.14
N GLN A 112 3.22 -2.72 -4.70
CA GLN A 112 3.66 -1.34 -4.46
C GLN A 112 2.84 -0.65 -3.36
N GLY A 113 1.61 -1.10 -3.10
CA GLY A 113 0.72 -0.45 -2.16
C GLY A 113 -0.66 -1.08 -2.05
N VAL A 114 -1.51 -0.41 -1.27
CA VAL A 114 -2.92 -0.73 -1.12
C VAL A 114 -3.74 0.12 -2.10
N ARG A 115 -4.67 -0.50 -2.81
CA ARG A 115 -5.70 0.19 -3.57
C ARG A 115 -7.07 -0.09 -2.96
N LEU A 116 -7.95 0.88 -2.99
CA LEU A 116 -9.31 0.71 -2.53
C LEU A 116 -10.28 1.60 -3.31
N ARG A 117 -11.52 1.14 -3.45
CA ARG A 117 -12.64 1.92 -3.94
C ARG A 117 -13.51 2.32 -2.75
N VAL A 118 -13.46 3.60 -2.39
CA VAL A 118 -13.97 4.10 -1.11
C VAL A 118 -14.79 5.37 -1.29
N LYS A 119 -15.79 5.56 -0.41
CA LYS A 119 -16.56 6.78 -0.25
C LYS A 119 -16.53 7.19 1.22
N VAL A 120 -15.93 8.33 1.53
CA VAL A 120 -15.92 8.93 2.87
C VAL A 120 -16.94 10.06 2.89
N THR A 121 -17.94 9.98 3.79
CA THR A 121 -19.02 10.97 3.89
C THR A 121 -18.90 11.84 5.12
N LYS A 122 -18.22 11.37 6.18
CA LYS A 122 -17.94 12.12 7.41
C LYS A 122 -16.56 11.76 7.95
N GLY A 123 -15.90 12.72 8.57
CA GLY A 123 -14.60 12.54 9.19
C GLY A 123 -13.50 12.19 8.20
N ILE A 124 -12.49 11.49 8.68
CA ILE A 124 -11.35 11.00 7.91
C ILE A 124 -11.25 9.47 8.01
N LEU A 125 -10.67 8.88 6.99
CA LEU A 125 -10.33 7.46 6.96
C LEU A 125 -8.84 7.34 6.65
N CYS A 126 -8.13 6.48 7.38
CA CYS A 126 -6.76 6.09 7.06
C CYS A 126 -6.68 4.60 6.80
N VAL A 127 -5.75 4.21 5.95
CA VAL A 127 -5.36 2.81 5.78
C VAL A 127 -4.09 2.58 6.57
N GLN A 128 -4.11 1.57 7.44
CA GLN A 128 -2.93 1.08 8.14
C GLN A 128 -2.57 -0.30 7.63
N VAL A 129 -1.28 -0.60 7.65
CA VAL A 129 -0.74 -1.92 7.35
C VAL A 129 0.00 -2.41 8.58
N SER A 130 -0.46 -3.54 9.14
CA SER A 130 0.16 -4.16 10.30
C SER A 130 1.21 -5.16 9.86
N SER A 131 2.38 -5.12 10.51
CA SER A 131 3.45 -6.09 10.33
C SER A 131 3.79 -6.75 11.67
N SER A 132 4.18 -8.01 11.66
CA SER A 132 4.29 -8.86 12.86
C SER A 132 5.34 -8.38 13.87
N GLU A 133 6.32 -7.59 13.45
CA GLU A 133 7.34 -7.00 14.33
C GLU A 133 6.87 -5.77 15.10
N ILE A 134 5.73 -5.16 14.75
CA ILE A 134 5.21 -3.98 15.43
C ILE A 134 4.29 -4.41 16.58
N ALA A 135 4.79 -4.34 17.80
CA ALA A 135 4.06 -4.74 19.01
C ALA A 135 3.34 -3.60 19.73
N ASN A 136 3.62 -2.33 19.39
CA ASN A 136 3.10 -1.15 20.09
C ASN A 136 1.91 -0.48 19.36
N PHE A 137 1.30 -1.16 18.41
CA PHE A 137 0.14 -0.69 17.61
C PHE A 137 0.37 0.57 16.79
N ASP A 138 1.59 1.12 16.74
CA ASP A 138 1.93 2.24 15.87
C ASP A 138 2.29 1.74 14.46
N TYR A 139 1.29 1.20 13.79
CA TYR A 139 1.44 0.62 12.46
C TYR A 139 1.69 1.68 11.39
N HIS A 140 2.24 1.25 10.27
CA HIS A 140 2.46 2.11 9.11
C HIS A 140 1.12 2.55 8.53
N THR A 141 0.92 3.87 8.47
CA THR A 141 -0.35 4.51 8.13
C THR A 141 -0.17 5.39 6.90
N GLY A 142 -1.06 5.25 5.94
CA GLY A 142 -1.15 6.10 4.76
C GLY A 142 -1.74 7.48 5.07
N ALA A 143 -1.61 8.41 4.15
CA ALA A 143 -2.23 9.73 4.26
C ALA A 143 -3.76 9.62 4.45
N PRO A 144 -4.37 10.55 5.21
CA PRO A 144 -5.81 10.59 5.41
C PRO A 144 -6.58 10.72 4.10
N ILE A 145 -7.63 9.91 3.96
CA ILE A 145 -8.56 9.96 2.84
C ILE A 145 -9.73 10.85 3.23
N ALA A 146 -9.88 11.96 2.55
CA ALA A 146 -11.02 12.85 2.69
C ALA A 146 -12.12 12.51 1.68
N GLY A 147 -13.36 12.83 2.03
CA GLY A 147 -14.51 12.64 1.14
C GLY A 147 -14.45 13.55 -0.09
N LYS A 148 -14.77 13.00 -1.27
CA LYS A 148 -15.04 13.75 -2.48
C LYS A 148 -16.54 13.74 -2.74
N ARG A 149 -17.25 14.83 -2.37
CA ARG A 149 -18.67 15.04 -2.68
C ARG A 149 -19.61 13.84 -2.41
N GLY A 150 -19.22 12.92 -1.50
CA GLY A 150 -20.02 11.73 -1.21
C GLY A 150 -20.02 10.66 -2.31
N GLU A 151 -19.07 10.67 -3.22
CA GLU A 151 -18.93 9.71 -4.31
C GLU A 151 -17.83 8.69 -4.02
N PHE A 152 -17.93 7.50 -4.64
CA PHE A 152 -16.84 6.54 -4.63
C PHE A 152 -15.66 7.04 -5.45
N GLN A 153 -14.47 6.89 -4.89
CA GLN A 153 -13.20 7.21 -5.52
C GLN A 153 -12.26 6.00 -5.45
N GLU A 154 -11.41 5.82 -6.45
CA GLU A 154 -10.28 4.92 -6.35
C GLU A 154 -9.13 5.66 -5.66
N VAL A 155 -8.56 5.05 -4.64
CA VAL A 155 -7.42 5.56 -3.89
C VAL A 155 -6.31 4.53 -3.94
N ARG A 156 -5.09 4.99 -4.19
CA ARG A 156 -3.86 4.18 -4.13
C ARG A 156 -2.93 4.77 -3.08
N ILE A 157 -2.46 3.92 -2.19
CA ILE A 157 -1.59 4.30 -1.07
C ILE A 157 -0.31 3.49 -1.20
N PRO A 158 0.78 4.11 -1.69
CA PRO A 158 2.06 3.42 -1.83
C PRO A 158 2.64 3.04 -0.48
N PHE A 159 3.12 1.82 -0.32
CA PHE A 159 3.76 1.36 0.93
C PHE A 159 4.93 2.26 1.36
N LYS A 160 5.71 2.75 0.40
CA LYS A 160 6.84 3.66 0.65
C LYS A 160 6.46 5.01 1.28
N GLU A 161 5.18 5.40 1.18
CA GLU A 161 4.67 6.66 1.71
C GLU A 161 4.01 6.49 3.09
N MET A 162 3.78 5.25 3.51
CA MET A 162 3.22 4.95 4.82
C MET A 162 4.24 5.22 5.92
N LYS A 163 3.79 5.81 7.03
CA LYS A 163 4.62 6.23 8.15
C LYS A 163 4.02 5.82 9.48
N ARG A 164 4.88 5.62 10.47
CA ARG A 164 4.47 5.49 11.86
C ARG A 164 4.12 6.86 12.43
N ALA A 165 3.17 6.92 13.38
CA ALA A 165 2.64 8.19 13.87
C ALA A 165 3.47 8.80 15.01
N TRP A 166 3.94 7.98 15.96
CA TRP A 166 4.64 8.46 17.19
C TRP A 166 5.94 7.71 17.50
N SER A 167 6.21 6.60 16.85
CA SER A 167 7.45 5.85 17.06
C SER A 167 8.52 6.26 16.07
N GLU A 168 9.73 5.79 16.29
CA GLU A 168 10.82 5.91 15.32
C GLU A 168 10.38 5.41 13.96
N GLN A 169 10.72 6.17 12.92
CA GLN A 169 10.36 5.82 11.56
C GLN A 169 11.18 4.63 11.06
N THR A 170 10.50 3.56 10.72
CA THR A 170 11.09 2.37 10.11
C THR A 170 10.48 2.15 8.73
N VAL A 171 11.19 1.46 7.87
CA VAL A 171 10.63 1.00 6.61
C VAL A 171 9.65 -0.13 6.89
N LEU A 172 8.47 -0.09 6.24
CA LEU A 172 7.49 -1.16 6.33
C LEU A 172 8.09 -2.47 5.81
N ASN A 173 8.12 -3.50 6.67
CA ASN A 173 8.61 -4.82 6.29
C ASN A 173 7.53 -5.60 5.54
N LEU A 174 7.59 -5.57 4.22
CA LEU A 174 6.60 -6.22 3.35
C LEU A 174 6.60 -7.76 3.44
N LYS A 175 7.61 -8.37 4.05
CA LYS A 175 7.66 -9.84 4.25
C LYS A 175 6.85 -10.33 5.45
N SER A 176 6.36 -9.41 6.28
CA SER A 176 5.75 -9.75 7.57
C SER A 176 4.36 -9.15 7.80
N ILE A 177 3.61 -8.89 6.73
CA ILE A 177 2.31 -8.23 6.81
C ILE A 177 1.23 -9.18 7.33
N THR A 178 0.50 -8.76 8.35
CA THR A 178 -0.55 -9.55 9.00
C THR A 178 -1.96 -9.07 8.67
N SER A 179 -2.15 -7.75 8.49
CA SER A 179 -3.47 -7.18 8.19
C SER A 179 -3.40 -5.86 7.43
N VAL A 180 -4.51 -5.51 6.81
CA VAL A 180 -4.82 -4.16 6.36
C VAL A 180 -6.01 -3.67 7.18
N ASN A 181 -5.90 -2.45 7.72
CA ASN A 181 -6.89 -1.88 8.62
C ASN A 181 -7.44 -0.57 8.05
N LEU A 182 -8.73 -0.39 8.15
CA LEU A 182 -9.42 0.86 7.82
C LEU A 182 -9.74 1.58 9.13
N VAL A 183 -9.04 2.69 9.39
CA VAL A 183 -9.04 3.34 10.70
C VAL A 183 -9.58 4.76 10.60
N SER A 184 -10.61 5.06 11.41
CA SER A 184 -11.00 6.42 11.74
C SER A 184 -10.48 6.75 13.14
N PHE A 185 -9.81 7.88 13.31
CA PHE A 185 -9.26 8.28 14.60
C PHE A 185 -9.32 9.80 14.78
N GLY A 186 -9.26 10.25 16.05
CA GLY A 186 -9.29 11.68 16.35
C GLY A 186 -8.95 11.99 17.81
N LEU A 187 -8.54 13.25 18.04
CA LEU A 187 -8.26 13.80 19.37
C LEU A 187 -9.45 14.55 19.99
N ALA A 188 -10.49 14.77 19.18
CA ALA A 188 -11.74 15.40 19.60
C ALA A 188 -12.92 14.50 19.25
N ARG A 189 -14.05 14.74 19.89
CA ARG A 189 -15.31 14.06 19.53
C ARG A 189 -15.68 14.44 18.10
N ASP A 190 -15.92 13.45 17.25
CA ASP A 190 -16.33 13.64 15.87
C ASP A 190 -17.13 12.43 15.37
N ALA A 191 -17.99 12.66 14.38
CA ALA A 191 -18.69 11.58 13.69
C ALA A 191 -17.90 11.15 12.47
N PHE A 192 -17.88 9.85 12.18
CA PHE A 192 -17.28 9.32 10.96
C PHE A 192 -18.25 8.40 10.21
N ALA A 193 -18.11 8.36 8.90
CA ALA A 193 -18.84 7.43 8.04
C ALA A 193 -18.12 7.23 6.72
N TYR A 194 -17.94 5.95 6.35
CA TYR A 194 -17.36 5.56 5.07
C TYR A 194 -17.99 4.28 4.52
N GLU A 195 -17.85 4.11 3.22
CA GLU A 195 -18.24 2.90 2.50
C GLU A 195 -17.04 2.42 1.67
N VAL A 196 -16.83 1.10 1.60
CA VAL A 196 -15.78 0.49 0.80
C VAL A 196 -16.39 -0.60 -0.08
N ALA A 197 -16.12 -0.54 -1.38
CA ALA A 197 -16.60 -1.52 -2.34
C ALA A 197 -15.50 -2.50 -2.80
N GLU A 198 -14.25 -2.14 -2.63
CA GLU A 198 -13.11 -2.99 -2.98
C GLU A 198 -11.86 -2.55 -2.23
N ILE A 199 -11.05 -3.50 -1.80
CA ILE A 199 -9.70 -3.29 -1.26
C ILE A 199 -8.77 -4.41 -1.73
N GLY A 200 -7.53 -4.07 -2.07
CA GLY A 200 -6.53 -5.02 -2.52
C GLY A 200 -5.15 -4.39 -2.65
N PHE A 201 -4.25 -5.09 -3.32
CA PHE A 201 -2.87 -4.66 -3.53
C PHE A 201 -2.59 -4.47 -5.03
N TYR A 202 -1.67 -3.55 -5.36
CA TYR A 202 -1.26 -3.25 -6.73
C TYR A 202 0.25 -3.21 -6.85
#